data_42982e6abab1cf9c7d0b7cae4541c59f
#
_entry.id   42982e6abab1cf9c7d0b7cae4541c59f
#
_cell.length_a   1.000
_cell.length_b   1.000
_cell.length_c   1.000
_cell.angle_alpha   90.00
_cell.angle_beta   90.00
_cell.angle_gamma   90.00
#
_symmetry.space_group_name_H-M   'P 1'
#
loop_
_entity.id
_entity.type
_entity.pdbx_description
1 polymer ?
#
loop_
_entity_poly.entity_id
_entity_poly.type
_entity_poly.pdbx_seq_one_letter_code
_entity_poly.pdbx_strand_id
1 'polypeptide(L)'
;MLLGTIATVHYAPMPAQGSSSDDLRIQLHELTAQVKQLKQEQSMPALVLSRYRDSIGYVYSVYRVGFTNKRPEIRARVSGTGFLVGDHMVATNRHIAEPWYGDSVAEELIRRGATPVVETLVVFFPGWLTPVRLTVESVAKNSDLAVLRAEDSEALRRLPILPLSKSAASAGEFIDVIGYPMGIAGMVAKSPAAINERLAYRPNDISVAKELAAQSLIRPLSTCGHLGDVIGDTLIYDAATAHGGSGGPVFNSNGEVIGVNAAYIDGFAGGSIGVSVDSLRPLLQEGHSRPE
;
A
#
# COMPACT_ATOMS: atom_id res chain seq x y z
N MET A 1 -11.59 66.50 -56.36
CA MET A 1 -12.01 65.23 -56.95
C MET A 1 -10.99 64.16 -56.57
N LEU A 2 -11.25 63.41 -55.51
CA LEU A 2 -10.39 62.32 -55.07
C LEU A 2 -11.16 61.01 -55.32
N LEU A 3 -10.66 60.22 -56.26
CA LEU A 3 -11.16 58.90 -56.59
C LEU A 3 -10.56 57.91 -55.59
N GLY A 4 -11.38 57.36 -54.70
CA GLY A 4 -10.99 56.29 -53.81
C GLY A 4 -11.07 54.93 -54.51
N THR A 5 -9.97 54.24 -54.60
CA THR A 5 -9.87 52.87 -55.10
C THR A 5 -10.33 51.91 -54.01
N ILE A 6 -11.43 51.17 -54.17
CA ILE A 6 -11.91 50.10 -53.29
C ILE A 6 -11.14 48.85 -53.67
N ALA A 7 -10.28 48.38 -52.75
CA ALA A 7 -9.61 47.09 -52.87
C ALA A 7 -10.57 45.97 -52.45
N THR A 8 -10.98 45.17 -53.40
CA THR A 8 -11.77 43.95 -53.16
C THR A 8 -10.83 42.82 -52.61
N VAL A 9 -10.99 42.48 -51.32
CA VAL A 9 -10.30 41.32 -50.72
C VAL A 9 -11.04 40.07 -51.19
N HIS A 10 -10.40 39.31 -52.05
CA HIS A 10 -10.86 37.97 -52.42
C HIS A 10 -10.50 36.99 -51.28
N TYR A 11 -11.50 36.55 -50.54
CA TYR A 11 -11.38 35.41 -49.64
C TYR A 11 -11.33 34.14 -50.49
N ALA A 12 -10.17 33.52 -50.59
CA ALA A 12 -10.06 32.18 -51.12
C ALA A 12 -10.70 31.22 -50.06
N PRO A 13 -11.61 30.34 -50.45
CA PRO A 13 -12.13 29.35 -49.51
C PRO A 13 -10.97 28.43 -49.09
N MET A 14 -10.75 28.31 -47.77
CA MET A 14 -9.85 27.28 -47.25
C MET A 14 -10.39 25.91 -47.69
N PRO A 15 -9.53 25.02 -48.18
CA PRO A 15 -9.95 23.66 -48.49
C PRO A 15 -10.43 23.02 -47.18
N ALA A 16 -11.69 22.58 -47.16
CA ALA A 16 -12.17 21.71 -46.10
C ALA A 16 -11.32 20.44 -46.17
N GLN A 17 -10.41 20.26 -45.18
CA GLN A 17 -9.73 18.98 -44.95
C GLN A 17 -10.78 18.00 -44.46
N GLY A 18 -11.44 17.34 -45.40
CA GLY A 18 -12.24 16.15 -45.11
C GLY A 18 -11.30 15.09 -44.59
N SER A 19 -11.37 14.74 -43.29
CA SER A 19 -10.68 13.59 -42.78
C SER A 19 -11.07 12.37 -43.61
N SER A 20 -10.10 11.61 -44.10
CA SER A 20 -10.38 10.41 -44.87
C SER A 20 -11.16 9.39 -43.97
N SER A 21 -11.94 8.51 -44.59
CA SER A 21 -12.67 7.49 -43.80
C SER A 21 -11.70 6.61 -42.95
N ASP A 22 -10.45 6.52 -43.35
CA ASP A 22 -9.41 5.80 -42.64
C ASP A 22 -8.91 6.61 -41.43
N ASP A 23 -8.76 7.93 -41.54
CA ASP A 23 -8.44 8.84 -40.42
C ASP A 23 -9.51 8.77 -39.33
N LEU A 24 -10.79 8.76 -39.74
CA LEU A 24 -11.93 8.62 -38.80
C LEU A 24 -11.94 7.27 -38.10
N ARG A 25 -11.58 6.18 -38.79
CA ARG A 25 -11.47 4.84 -38.19
C ARG A 25 -10.33 4.75 -37.17
N ILE A 26 -9.17 5.34 -37.49
CA ILE A 26 -8.01 5.43 -36.58
C ILE A 26 -8.40 6.19 -35.32
N GLN A 27 -8.99 7.39 -35.48
CA GLN A 27 -9.45 8.22 -34.35
C GLN A 27 -10.48 7.49 -33.47
N LEU A 28 -11.45 6.78 -34.10
CA LEU A 28 -12.43 6.00 -33.36
C LEU A 28 -11.79 4.87 -32.57
N HIS A 29 -10.79 4.19 -33.15
CA HIS A 29 -10.07 3.12 -32.48
C HIS A 29 -9.28 3.66 -31.26
N GLU A 30 -8.56 4.76 -31.44
CA GLU A 30 -7.82 5.44 -30.37
C GLU A 30 -8.76 5.91 -29.24
N LEU A 31 -9.86 6.54 -29.60
CA LEU A 31 -10.86 7.02 -28.64
C LEU A 31 -11.48 5.86 -27.86
N THR A 32 -11.78 4.75 -28.55
CA THR A 32 -12.30 3.54 -27.92
C THR A 32 -11.31 2.92 -26.93
N ALA A 33 -10.02 2.91 -27.27
CA ALA A 33 -8.95 2.44 -26.37
C ALA A 33 -8.83 3.33 -25.14
N GLN A 34 -8.82 4.67 -25.32
CA GLN A 34 -8.79 5.63 -24.22
C GLN A 34 -10.00 5.48 -23.27
N VAL A 35 -11.20 5.38 -23.83
CA VAL A 35 -12.44 5.16 -23.03
C VAL A 35 -12.37 3.85 -22.26
N LYS A 36 -11.84 2.79 -22.85
CA LYS A 36 -11.68 1.50 -22.19
C LYS A 36 -10.69 1.62 -21.03
N GLN A 37 -9.56 2.29 -21.22
CA GLN A 37 -8.56 2.52 -20.18
C GLN A 37 -9.14 3.33 -19.03
N LEU A 38 -9.79 4.46 -19.30
CA LEU A 38 -10.41 5.30 -18.27
C LEU A 38 -11.47 4.54 -17.46
N LYS A 39 -12.30 3.72 -18.11
CA LYS A 39 -13.27 2.87 -17.42
C LYS A 39 -12.60 1.84 -16.52
N GLN A 40 -11.49 1.25 -16.97
CA GLN A 40 -10.71 0.29 -16.18
C GLN A 40 -10.13 0.97 -14.94
N GLU A 41 -9.46 2.11 -15.09
CA GLU A 41 -8.91 2.91 -13.98
C GLU A 41 -10.00 3.31 -12.98
N GLN A 42 -11.14 3.82 -13.46
CA GLN A 42 -12.26 4.23 -12.62
C GLN A 42 -12.88 3.06 -11.82
N SER A 43 -12.94 1.86 -12.40
CA SER A 43 -13.55 0.69 -11.77
C SER A 43 -12.58 -0.13 -10.91
N MET A 44 -11.26 0.02 -11.13
CA MET A 44 -10.24 -0.82 -10.52
C MET A 44 -10.24 -0.78 -8.99
N PRO A 45 -10.32 0.37 -8.28
CA PRO A 45 -10.31 0.40 -6.82
C PRO A 45 -11.47 -0.39 -6.20
N ALA A 46 -12.67 -0.28 -6.77
CA ALA A 46 -13.83 -1.04 -6.31
C ALA A 46 -13.66 -2.56 -6.55
N LEU A 47 -13.10 -2.95 -7.69
CA LEU A 47 -12.82 -4.36 -8.01
C LEU A 47 -11.77 -4.95 -7.07
N VAL A 48 -10.67 -4.24 -6.83
CA VAL A 48 -9.58 -4.67 -5.94
C VAL A 48 -10.08 -4.80 -4.51
N LEU A 49 -10.81 -3.80 -4.00
CA LEU A 49 -11.42 -3.87 -2.67
C LEU A 49 -12.41 -5.02 -2.56
N SER A 50 -13.28 -5.24 -3.55
CA SER A 50 -14.25 -6.34 -3.50
C SER A 50 -13.58 -7.71 -3.48
N ARG A 51 -12.41 -7.85 -4.12
CA ARG A 51 -11.71 -9.13 -4.27
C ARG A 51 -10.69 -9.39 -3.18
N TYR A 52 -9.93 -8.38 -2.77
CA TYR A 52 -8.73 -8.57 -1.96
C TYR A 52 -8.78 -7.91 -0.58
N ARG A 53 -9.80 -7.11 -0.27
CA ARG A 53 -9.92 -6.42 1.02
C ARG A 53 -9.68 -7.35 2.22
N ASP A 54 -10.24 -8.54 2.18
CA ASP A 54 -10.20 -9.48 3.29
C ASP A 54 -8.82 -10.14 3.47
N SER A 55 -7.94 -10.02 2.47
CA SER A 55 -6.54 -10.46 2.49
C SER A 55 -5.55 -9.36 2.88
N ILE A 56 -6.03 -8.14 3.18
CA ILE A 56 -5.20 -7.01 3.60
C ILE A 56 -5.52 -6.70 5.05
N GLY A 57 -4.59 -7.00 5.94
CA GLY A 57 -4.77 -6.95 7.38
C GLY A 57 -4.02 -5.80 8.05
N TYR A 58 -4.53 -5.39 9.22
CA TYR A 58 -3.86 -4.47 10.13
C TYR A 58 -2.83 -5.23 10.96
N VAL A 59 -1.54 -4.88 10.80
CA VAL A 59 -0.44 -5.49 11.56
C VAL A 59 -0.16 -4.66 12.80
N TYR A 60 -0.03 -5.35 13.93
CA TYR A 60 0.27 -4.75 15.22
C TYR A 60 1.46 -5.47 15.87
N SER A 61 2.49 -4.70 16.24
CA SER A 61 3.72 -5.20 16.85
C SER A 61 4.00 -4.46 18.17
N VAL A 62 4.48 -5.22 19.15
CA VAL A 62 5.10 -4.71 20.40
C VAL A 62 6.50 -5.27 20.47
N TYR A 63 7.47 -4.41 20.71
CA TYR A 63 8.86 -4.80 20.83
C TYR A 63 9.54 -4.13 22.01
N ARG A 64 10.66 -4.68 22.39
CA ARG A 64 11.59 -4.10 23.36
C ARG A 64 13.04 -4.23 22.90
N VAL A 65 13.87 -3.29 23.32
CA VAL A 65 15.32 -3.35 23.17
C VAL A 65 15.94 -3.10 24.55
N GLY A 66 16.85 -3.96 24.97
CA GLY A 66 17.45 -3.82 26.28
C GLY A 66 18.57 -4.82 26.54
N PHE A 67 19.25 -4.62 27.65
CA PHE A 67 20.35 -5.48 28.10
C PHE A 67 19.83 -6.61 28.98
N THR A 68 20.52 -7.73 28.96
CA THR A 68 20.20 -8.90 29.79
C THR A 68 20.13 -8.53 31.29
N ASN A 69 19.07 -8.99 31.97
CA ASN A 69 18.81 -8.76 33.39
C ASN A 69 18.60 -7.29 33.80
N LYS A 70 18.27 -6.40 32.85
CA LYS A 70 17.90 -5.00 33.10
C LYS A 70 16.50 -4.73 32.59
N ARG A 71 15.89 -3.62 33.04
CA ARG A 71 14.68 -3.11 32.41
C ARG A 71 14.98 -2.74 30.95
N PRO A 72 14.05 -2.96 30.01
CA PRO A 72 14.22 -2.52 28.63
C PRO A 72 14.46 -1.02 28.56
N GLU A 73 15.43 -0.59 27.77
CA GLU A 73 15.67 0.83 27.46
C GLU A 73 14.58 1.39 26.56
N ILE A 74 14.10 0.53 25.64
CA ILE A 74 12.98 0.83 24.76
C ILE A 74 11.93 -0.26 24.92
N ARG A 75 10.66 0.13 25.05
CA ARG A 75 9.50 -0.74 24.85
C ARG A 75 8.43 0.07 24.14
N ALA A 76 8.15 -0.26 22.89
CA ALA A 76 7.27 0.53 22.04
C ALA A 76 6.34 -0.36 21.21
N ARG A 77 5.42 0.31 20.52
CA ARG A 77 4.42 -0.28 19.64
C ARG A 77 4.60 0.30 18.25
N VAL A 78 4.51 -0.55 17.24
CA VAL A 78 4.46 -0.17 15.84
C VAL A 78 3.24 -0.83 15.22
N SER A 79 2.64 -0.17 14.26
CA SER A 79 1.55 -0.74 13.49
C SER A 79 1.68 -0.38 12.03
N GLY A 80 1.16 -1.26 11.20
CA GLY A 80 1.19 -1.12 9.76
C GLY A 80 0.10 -1.93 9.08
N THR A 81 0.33 -2.17 7.83
CA THR A 81 -0.49 -3.00 6.94
C THR A 81 0.32 -4.21 6.52
N GLY A 82 -0.34 -5.32 6.25
CA GLY A 82 0.26 -6.49 5.60
C GLY A 82 -0.78 -7.15 4.70
N PHE A 83 -0.33 -7.88 3.69
CA PHE A 83 -1.22 -8.52 2.73
C PHE A 83 -0.72 -9.90 2.31
N LEU A 84 -1.64 -10.80 1.98
CA LEU A 84 -1.31 -12.16 1.58
C LEU A 84 -0.67 -12.20 0.19
N VAL A 85 0.53 -12.82 0.11
CA VAL A 85 1.32 -12.99 -1.12
C VAL A 85 1.61 -14.45 -1.44
N GLY A 86 1.21 -15.35 -0.57
CA GLY A 86 1.39 -16.79 -0.70
C GLY A 86 0.62 -17.53 0.38
N ASP A 87 0.71 -18.87 0.39
CA ASP A 87 0.10 -19.68 1.43
C ASP A 87 0.74 -19.33 2.79
N HIS A 88 -0.07 -18.79 3.70
CA HIS A 88 0.36 -18.26 5.00
C HIS A 88 1.45 -17.17 4.98
N MET A 89 1.77 -16.60 3.80
CA MET A 89 2.79 -15.55 3.69
C MET A 89 2.15 -14.17 3.60
N VAL A 90 2.58 -13.27 4.48
CA VAL A 90 2.14 -11.88 4.57
C VAL A 90 3.31 -10.98 4.25
N ALA A 91 3.21 -10.19 3.19
CA ALA A 91 4.18 -9.13 2.88
C ALA A 91 3.89 -7.88 3.71
N THR A 92 4.95 -7.20 4.15
CA THR A 92 4.89 -5.91 4.86
C THR A 92 6.25 -5.20 4.75
N ASN A 93 6.41 -4.06 5.41
CA ASN A 93 7.73 -3.44 5.54
C ASN A 93 8.58 -4.09 6.65
N ARG A 94 9.91 -3.99 6.49
CA ARG A 94 10.86 -4.48 7.48
C ARG A 94 10.73 -3.76 8.82
N HIS A 95 10.55 -2.44 8.83
CA HIS A 95 10.36 -1.67 10.07
C HIS A 95 9.08 -2.04 10.84
N ILE A 96 8.13 -2.77 10.24
CA ILE A 96 6.96 -3.34 10.93
C ILE A 96 7.30 -4.71 11.54
N ALA A 97 8.07 -5.53 10.81
CA ALA A 97 8.53 -6.85 11.22
C ALA A 97 9.64 -6.79 12.28
N GLU A 98 10.61 -5.91 12.06
CA GLU A 98 11.75 -5.59 12.92
C GLU A 98 11.70 -4.11 13.31
N PRO A 99 10.90 -3.70 14.33
CA PRO A 99 10.62 -2.29 14.59
C PRO A 99 11.82 -1.43 15.03
N TRP A 100 12.97 -2.04 15.25
CA TRP A 100 14.25 -1.36 15.49
C TRP A 100 14.97 -0.97 14.21
N TYR A 101 14.55 -1.50 13.05
CA TYR A 101 15.11 -1.17 11.75
C TYR A 101 14.77 0.28 11.36
N GLY A 102 15.82 1.09 11.11
CA GLY A 102 15.67 2.52 10.81
C GLY A 102 15.44 3.41 12.04
N ASP A 103 15.35 2.85 13.26
CA ASP A 103 15.35 3.63 14.51
C ASP A 103 16.79 3.79 15.02
N SER A 104 17.35 4.99 14.86
CA SER A 104 18.74 5.29 15.21
C SER A 104 19.06 5.03 16.68
N VAL A 105 18.12 5.23 17.59
CA VAL A 105 18.30 4.98 19.04
C VAL A 105 18.34 3.50 19.32
N ALA A 106 17.40 2.74 18.76
CA ALA A 106 17.35 1.29 18.89
C ALA A 106 18.60 0.61 18.28
N GLU A 107 19.01 1.04 17.09
CA GLU A 107 20.21 0.54 16.41
C GLU A 107 21.49 0.84 17.19
N GLU A 108 21.61 2.02 17.82
CA GLU A 108 22.74 2.36 18.69
C GLU A 108 22.78 1.45 19.92
N LEU A 109 21.65 1.21 20.58
CA LEU A 109 21.57 0.29 21.72
C LEU A 109 21.97 -1.13 21.32
N ILE A 110 21.52 -1.60 20.16
CA ILE A 110 21.88 -2.94 19.62
C ILE A 110 23.39 -3.02 19.34
N ARG A 111 23.99 -2.00 18.73
CA ARG A 111 25.45 -1.94 18.54
C ARG A 111 26.22 -1.97 19.86
N ARG A 112 25.64 -1.47 20.94
CA ARG A 112 26.19 -1.54 22.30
C ARG A 112 25.91 -2.87 23.03
N GLY A 113 25.32 -3.86 22.34
CA GLY A 113 25.06 -5.19 22.88
C GLY A 113 23.67 -5.38 23.49
N ALA A 114 22.74 -4.45 23.30
CA ALA A 114 21.35 -4.69 23.66
C ALA A 114 20.69 -5.69 22.69
N THR A 115 19.75 -6.47 23.20
CA THR A 115 19.02 -7.46 22.43
C THR A 115 17.63 -6.95 22.09
N PRO A 116 17.26 -6.88 20.80
CA PRO A 116 15.90 -6.60 20.38
C PRO A 116 15.04 -7.86 20.50
N VAL A 117 13.79 -7.70 20.95
CA VAL A 117 12.82 -8.79 21.07
C VAL A 117 11.45 -8.30 20.65
N VAL A 118 10.82 -9.01 19.73
CA VAL A 118 9.41 -8.83 19.40
C VAL A 118 8.57 -9.60 20.42
N GLU A 119 7.77 -8.88 21.21
CA GLU A 119 6.89 -9.46 22.24
C GLU A 119 5.54 -9.89 21.67
N THR A 120 5.05 -9.15 20.69
CA THR A 120 3.77 -9.39 20.00
C THR A 120 3.93 -9.02 18.53
N LEU A 121 3.54 -9.91 17.65
CA LEU A 121 3.41 -9.63 16.22
C LEU A 121 2.18 -10.37 15.71
N VAL A 122 1.15 -9.60 15.34
CA VAL A 122 -0.15 -10.16 14.93
C VAL A 122 -0.75 -9.37 13.80
N VAL A 123 -1.62 -10.01 13.02
CA VAL A 123 -2.43 -9.36 11.99
C VAL A 123 -3.92 -9.53 12.29
N PHE A 124 -4.67 -8.47 12.11
CA PHE A 124 -6.12 -8.45 12.15
C PHE A 124 -6.65 -8.40 10.72
N PHE A 125 -7.22 -9.46 10.23
CA PHE A 125 -7.91 -9.47 8.94
C PHE A 125 -9.35 -8.97 9.07
N PRO A 126 -9.91 -8.28 8.06
CA PRO A 126 -11.30 -7.85 8.02
C PRO A 126 -12.27 -9.02 8.29
N GLY A 127 -13.26 -8.78 9.15
CA GLY A 127 -14.26 -9.79 9.50
C GLY A 127 -13.81 -10.89 10.48
N TRP A 128 -12.54 -10.91 10.88
CA TRP A 128 -12.04 -11.87 11.86
C TRP A 128 -12.14 -11.31 13.28
N LEU A 129 -12.66 -12.11 14.21
CA LEU A 129 -12.84 -11.69 15.61
C LEU A 129 -11.54 -11.68 16.41
N THR A 130 -10.59 -12.52 16.00
CA THR A 130 -9.30 -12.69 16.69
C THR A 130 -8.14 -12.43 15.72
N PRO A 131 -7.03 -11.84 16.20
CA PRO A 131 -5.85 -11.68 15.37
C PRO A 131 -5.15 -13.00 15.13
N VAL A 132 -4.45 -13.11 14.00
CA VAL A 132 -3.56 -14.21 13.66
C VAL A 132 -2.14 -13.86 14.11
N ARG A 133 -1.45 -14.79 14.74
CA ARG A 133 -0.04 -14.64 15.11
C ARG A 133 0.83 -14.68 13.86
N LEU A 134 1.86 -13.85 13.86
CA LEU A 134 2.86 -13.80 12.81
C LEU A 134 4.25 -14.07 13.38
N THR A 135 5.11 -14.66 12.55
CA THR A 135 6.55 -14.79 12.77
C THR A 135 7.31 -14.20 11.59
N VAL A 136 8.51 -13.69 11.81
CA VAL A 136 9.36 -13.19 10.72
C VAL A 136 9.92 -14.37 9.95
N GLU A 137 9.61 -14.45 8.65
CA GLU A 137 10.11 -15.48 7.75
C GLU A 137 11.38 -15.05 7.05
N SER A 138 11.35 -13.86 6.41
CA SER A 138 12.49 -13.27 5.74
C SER A 138 12.42 -11.75 5.76
N VAL A 139 13.58 -11.09 5.72
CA VAL A 139 13.70 -9.64 5.64
C VAL A 139 14.68 -9.27 4.54
N ALA A 140 14.40 -8.23 3.78
CA ALA A 140 15.30 -7.73 2.77
C ALA A 140 16.54 -7.07 3.41
N LYS A 141 17.71 -7.29 2.82
CA LYS A 141 18.96 -6.69 3.32
C LYS A 141 19.07 -5.20 2.98
N ASN A 142 18.66 -4.82 1.77
CA ASN A 142 18.90 -3.51 1.18
C ASN A 142 17.62 -2.71 0.93
N SER A 143 16.45 -3.21 1.33
CA SER A 143 15.17 -2.51 1.19
C SER A 143 14.29 -2.72 2.42
N ASP A 144 13.29 -1.86 2.59
CA ASP A 144 12.38 -1.91 3.72
C ASP A 144 11.22 -2.88 3.45
N LEU A 145 11.55 -4.17 3.24
CA LEU A 145 10.58 -5.24 2.97
C LEU A 145 10.79 -6.43 3.90
N ALA A 146 9.71 -7.09 4.25
CA ALA A 146 9.68 -8.35 4.99
C ALA A 146 8.54 -9.25 4.50
N VAL A 147 8.76 -10.56 4.66
CA VAL A 147 7.73 -11.58 4.58
C VAL A 147 7.57 -12.19 5.96
N LEU A 148 6.33 -12.24 6.41
CA LEU A 148 5.93 -12.84 7.67
C LEU A 148 5.18 -14.13 7.38
N ARG A 149 5.33 -15.12 8.26
CA ARG A 149 4.54 -16.34 8.24
C ARG A 149 3.40 -16.22 9.24
N ALA A 150 2.19 -16.37 8.76
CA ALA A 150 0.98 -16.40 9.59
C ALA A 150 0.77 -17.82 10.16
N GLU A 151 0.28 -17.90 11.39
CA GLU A 151 -0.14 -19.16 11.99
C GLU A 151 -1.20 -19.84 11.12
N ASP A 152 -1.02 -21.15 10.88
CA ASP A 152 -1.86 -21.91 9.96
C ASP A 152 -3.32 -21.96 10.43
N SER A 153 -4.23 -21.69 9.48
CA SER A 153 -5.66 -21.93 9.68
C SER A 153 -6.35 -22.19 8.33
N GLU A 154 -7.34 -23.07 8.33
CA GLU A 154 -8.15 -23.35 7.14
C GLU A 154 -8.85 -22.09 6.62
N ALA A 155 -9.24 -21.18 7.50
CA ALA A 155 -9.87 -19.92 7.14
C ALA A 155 -8.90 -19.00 6.37
N LEU A 156 -7.61 -18.99 6.74
CA LEU A 156 -6.59 -18.21 6.04
C LEU A 156 -6.36 -18.71 4.61
N ARG A 157 -6.36 -20.02 4.41
CA ARG A 157 -6.20 -20.65 3.09
C ARG A 157 -7.32 -20.32 2.11
N ARG A 158 -8.47 -19.87 2.60
CA ARG A 158 -9.61 -19.46 1.77
C ARG A 158 -9.53 -18.03 1.29
N LEU A 159 -8.65 -17.22 1.87
CA LEU A 159 -8.46 -15.84 1.47
C LEU A 159 -7.70 -15.75 0.13
N PRO A 160 -8.08 -14.87 -0.77
CA PRO A 160 -7.40 -14.71 -2.05
C PRO A 160 -5.97 -14.17 -1.84
N ILE A 161 -5.00 -14.77 -2.52
CA ILE A 161 -3.62 -14.29 -2.60
C ILE A 161 -3.58 -13.13 -3.60
N LEU A 162 -2.89 -12.05 -3.25
CA LEU A 162 -2.76 -10.89 -4.12
C LEU A 162 -1.78 -11.19 -5.26
N PRO A 163 -2.14 -10.92 -6.53
CA PRO A 163 -1.27 -11.14 -7.66
C PRO A 163 -0.15 -10.10 -7.69
N LEU A 164 1.09 -10.54 -7.85
CA LEU A 164 2.24 -9.66 -8.02
C LEU A 164 2.48 -9.38 -9.49
N SER A 165 2.52 -8.10 -9.90
CA SER A 165 2.74 -7.70 -11.30
C SER A 165 4.07 -8.23 -11.82
N LYS A 166 4.07 -8.73 -13.03
CA LYS A 166 5.28 -9.16 -13.75
C LYS A 166 5.87 -8.04 -14.61
N SER A 167 5.11 -6.98 -14.81
CA SER A 167 5.54 -5.80 -15.57
C SER A 167 6.22 -4.80 -14.66
N ALA A 168 7.23 -4.13 -15.15
CA ALA A 168 7.85 -3.01 -14.46
C ALA A 168 6.83 -1.86 -14.32
N ALA A 169 6.86 -1.20 -13.17
CA ALA A 169 6.07 0.00 -12.93
C ALA A 169 6.61 1.18 -13.76
N SER A 170 5.72 2.07 -14.22
CA SER A 170 6.07 3.21 -15.05
C SER A 170 5.49 4.51 -14.51
N ALA A 171 6.25 5.60 -14.61
CA ALA A 171 5.74 6.93 -14.26
C ALA A 171 4.50 7.29 -15.09
N GLY A 172 3.53 7.95 -14.47
CA GLY A 172 2.23 8.27 -15.06
C GLY A 172 1.16 7.18 -14.92
N GLU A 173 1.52 5.99 -14.43
CA GLU A 173 0.59 4.88 -14.23
C GLU A 173 -0.41 5.18 -13.11
N PHE A 174 -1.71 4.89 -13.34
CA PHE A 174 -2.72 4.97 -12.28
C PHE A 174 -2.50 3.87 -11.25
N ILE A 175 -2.58 4.24 -9.97
CA ILE A 175 -2.38 3.32 -8.85
C ILE A 175 -3.47 3.44 -7.79
N ASP A 176 -3.63 2.37 -7.00
CA ASP A 176 -4.45 2.33 -5.79
C ASP A 176 -3.63 1.75 -4.63
N VAL A 177 -3.58 2.47 -3.51
CA VAL A 177 -2.89 2.06 -2.29
C VAL A 177 -3.92 1.68 -1.24
N ILE A 178 -3.83 0.46 -0.71
CA ILE A 178 -4.78 -0.03 0.28
C ILE A 178 -4.06 -0.33 1.59
N GLY A 179 -4.60 0.20 2.70
CA GLY A 179 -3.99 -0.01 4.00
C GLY A 179 -4.78 0.58 5.16
N TYR A 180 -4.10 0.75 6.29
CA TYR A 180 -4.67 1.24 7.54
C TYR A 180 -4.02 2.56 7.99
N PRO A 181 -4.14 3.65 7.20
CA PRO A 181 -3.54 4.93 7.57
C PRO A 181 -4.07 5.40 8.93
N MET A 182 -3.18 5.94 9.76
CA MET A 182 -3.38 6.30 11.17
C MET A 182 -3.69 5.09 12.10
N GLY A 183 -3.61 3.85 11.60
CA GLY A 183 -3.80 2.64 12.39
C GLY A 183 -5.12 2.63 13.17
N ILE A 184 -5.05 2.33 14.48
CA ILE A 184 -6.23 2.27 15.37
C ILE A 184 -6.97 3.61 15.39
N ALA A 185 -6.26 4.73 15.48
CA ALA A 185 -6.88 6.06 15.52
C ALA A 185 -7.70 6.33 14.25
N GLY A 186 -7.18 5.97 13.08
CA GLY A 186 -7.90 6.09 11.82
C GLY A 186 -9.12 5.18 11.73
N MET A 187 -9.05 3.96 12.27
CA MET A 187 -10.19 3.05 12.34
C MET A 187 -11.27 3.55 13.29
N VAL A 188 -10.88 4.06 14.46
CA VAL A 188 -11.81 4.67 15.44
C VAL A 188 -12.49 5.89 14.84
N ALA A 189 -11.76 6.78 14.18
CA ALA A 189 -12.31 7.98 13.54
C ALA A 189 -13.36 7.67 12.46
N LYS A 190 -13.25 6.54 11.78
CA LYS A 190 -14.20 6.06 10.76
C LYS A 190 -15.34 5.22 11.33
N SER A 191 -15.34 4.95 12.65
CA SER A 191 -16.35 4.12 13.30
C SER A 191 -17.64 4.91 13.52
N PRO A 192 -18.80 4.23 13.72
CA PRO A 192 -20.04 4.88 14.15
C PRO A 192 -19.83 5.74 15.39
N ALA A 193 -20.57 6.86 15.51
CA ALA A 193 -20.38 7.87 16.53
C ALA A 193 -20.27 7.30 17.96
N ALA A 194 -21.16 6.38 18.34
CA ALA A 194 -21.16 5.77 19.69
C ALA A 194 -19.88 4.97 19.98
N ILE A 195 -19.24 4.36 18.97
CA ILE A 195 -17.97 3.64 19.11
C ILE A 195 -16.82 4.63 19.15
N ASN A 196 -16.85 5.63 18.28
CA ASN A 196 -15.85 6.70 18.27
C ASN A 196 -15.79 7.40 19.63
N GLU A 197 -16.90 7.88 20.16
CA GLU A 197 -16.98 8.55 21.48
C GLU A 197 -16.41 7.69 22.60
N ARG A 198 -16.63 6.38 22.56
CA ARG A 198 -16.14 5.44 23.58
C ARG A 198 -14.67 5.12 23.46
N LEU A 199 -14.14 5.07 22.24
CA LEU A 199 -12.76 4.61 21.95
C LEU A 199 -11.75 5.74 21.68
N ALA A 200 -12.21 6.95 21.30
CA ALA A 200 -11.33 8.05 20.87
C ALA A 200 -10.27 8.45 21.90
N TYR A 201 -10.59 8.32 23.19
CA TYR A 201 -9.68 8.68 24.28
C TYR A 201 -8.95 7.50 24.91
N ARG A 202 -9.15 6.27 24.37
CA ARG A 202 -8.44 5.09 24.85
C ARG A 202 -7.04 5.02 24.22
N PRO A 203 -6.06 4.40 24.91
CA PRO A 203 -4.76 4.14 24.31
C PRO A 203 -4.89 3.33 23.01
N ASN A 204 -4.06 3.66 22.01
CA ASN A 204 -3.98 2.89 20.76
C ASN A 204 -3.25 1.56 21.00
N ASP A 205 -3.90 0.64 21.69
CA ASP A 205 -3.34 -0.66 22.06
C ASP A 205 -4.14 -1.84 21.48
N ILE A 206 -3.63 -3.05 21.68
CA ILE A 206 -4.23 -4.28 21.16
C ILE A 206 -5.66 -4.51 21.68
N SER A 207 -6.04 -3.95 22.84
CA SER A 207 -7.38 -4.12 23.39
C SER A 207 -8.42 -3.36 22.56
N VAL A 208 -8.06 -2.16 22.08
CA VAL A 208 -8.89 -1.38 21.17
C VAL A 208 -8.98 -2.05 19.79
N ALA A 209 -7.86 -2.57 19.27
CA ALA A 209 -7.86 -3.33 18.02
C ALA A 209 -8.77 -4.56 18.08
N LYS A 210 -8.74 -5.33 19.20
CA LYS A 210 -9.63 -6.48 19.42
C LYS A 210 -11.10 -6.06 19.49
N GLU A 211 -11.39 -4.93 20.11
CA GLU A 211 -12.76 -4.40 20.18
C GLU A 211 -13.27 -3.97 18.80
N LEU A 212 -12.45 -3.30 18.00
CA LEU A 212 -12.76 -2.99 16.61
C LEU A 212 -12.98 -4.26 15.77
N ALA A 213 -12.17 -5.30 15.98
CA ALA A 213 -12.34 -6.59 15.32
C ALA A 213 -13.68 -7.25 15.67
N ALA A 214 -14.05 -7.27 16.97
CA ALA A 214 -15.32 -7.81 17.45
C ALA A 214 -16.55 -7.10 16.85
N GLN A 215 -16.37 -5.87 16.35
CA GLN A 215 -17.43 -5.06 15.72
C GLN A 215 -17.30 -5.03 14.19
N SER A 216 -16.43 -5.84 13.58
CA SER A 216 -16.12 -5.86 12.14
C SER A 216 -15.69 -4.48 11.60
N LEU A 217 -14.96 -3.72 12.42
CA LEU A 217 -14.48 -2.36 12.10
C LEU A 217 -13.00 -2.34 11.67
N ILE A 218 -12.34 -3.49 11.61
CA ILE A 218 -11.05 -3.63 10.93
C ILE A 218 -11.31 -3.55 9.43
N ARG A 219 -11.15 -2.36 8.86
CA ARG A 219 -11.45 -2.07 7.45
C ARG A 219 -10.35 -1.20 6.85
N PRO A 220 -9.64 -1.68 5.82
CA PRO A 220 -8.65 -0.88 5.14
C PRO A 220 -9.30 0.29 4.39
N LEU A 221 -8.50 1.29 4.08
CA LEU A 221 -8.84 2.43 3.23
C LEU A 221 -8.08 2.29 1.92
N SER A 222 -8.74 2.62 0.82
CA SER A 222 -8.17 2.73 -0.52
C SER A 222 -7.95 4.20 -0.85
N THR A 223 -6.80 4.53 -1.42
CA THR A 223 -6.45 5.87 -1.91
C THR A 223 -5.80 5.76 -3.27
N CYS A 224 -6.35 6.49 -4.24
CA CYS A 224 -5.88 6.45 -5.62
C CYS A 224 -4.96 7.63 -5.93
N GLY A 225 -4.11 7.44 -6.92
CA GLY A 225 -3.19 8.45 -7.44
C GLY A 225 -2.47 7.96 -8.69
N HIS A 226 -1.32 8.58 -8.96
CA HIS A 226 -0.46 8.21 -10.09
C HIS A 226 0.98 8.05 -9.62
N LEU A 227 1.71 7.17 -10.27
CA LEU A 227 3.15 7.08 -10.14
C LEU A 227 3.78 8.35 -10.73
N GLY A 228 4.45 9.12 -9.87
CA GLY A 228 5.17 10.32 -10.29
C GLY A 228 6.58 9.99 -10.82
N ASP A 229 7.26 9.01 -10.20
CA ASP A 229 8.60 8.60 -10.60
C ASP A 229 8.92 7.17 -10.13
N VAL A 230 9.92 6.53 -10.78
CA VAL A 230 10.46 5.23 -10.43
C VAL A 230 11.99 5.31 -10.44
N ILE A 231 12.62 5.18 -9.26
CA ILE A 231 14.06 5.30 -9.10
C ILE A 231 14.62 3.99 -8.52
N GLY A 232 15.14 3.12 -9.38
CA GLY A 232 15.55 1.78 -8.96
C GLY A 232 14.37 0.96 -8.47
N ASP A 233 14.38 0.58 -7.19
CA ASP A 233 13.27 -0.11 -6.54
C ASP A 233 12.31 0.83 -5.79
N THR A 234 12.53 2.13 -5.83
CA THR A 234 11.71 3.14 -5.16
C THR A 234 10.61 3.64 -6.09
N LEU A 235 9.37 3.58 -5.63
CA LEU A 235 8.19 4.10 -6.29
C LEU A 235 7.78 5.40 -5.58
N ILE A 236 7.62 6.50 -6.33
CA ILE A 236 7.15 7.80 -5.81
C ILE A 236 5.80 8.10 -6.42
N TYR A 237 4.80 8.45 -5.60
CA TYR A 237 3.41 8.64 -6.05
C TYR A 237 2.64 9.63 -5.17
N ASP A 238 1.51 10.10 -5.69
CA ASP A 238 0.64 11.11 -5.05
C ASP A 238 -0.59 10.50 -4.33
N ALA A 239 -0.78 9.18 -4.38
CA ALA A 239 -1.81 8.52 -3.56
C ALA A 239 -1.52 8.78 -2.08
N ALA A 240 -2.51 9.34 -1.35
CA ALA A 240 -2.34 9.75 0.03
C ALA A 240 -2.11 8.56 0.96
N THR A 241 -1.09 8.66 1.81
CA THR A 241 -0.81 7.70 2.86
C THR A 241 -0.47 8.42 4.18
N ALA A 242 -0.40 7.65 5.27
CA ALA A 242 -0.02 8.13 6.60
C ALA A 242 0.58 6.97 7.40
N HIS A 243 1.14 7.26 8.59
CA HIS A 243 1.56 6.22 9.54
C HIS A 243 0.50 5.13 9.70
N GLY A 244 0.90 3.86 9.63
CA GLY A 244 0.00 2.70 9.61
C GLY A 244 -0.39 2.22 8.21
N GLY A 245 -0.25 3.06 7.18
CA GLY A 245 -0.35 2.67 5.78
C GLY A 245 0.86 1.87 5.29
N SER A 246 2.01 2.00 5.96
CA SER A 246 3.24 1.24 5.67
C SER A 246 2.97 -0.26 5.62
N GLY A 247 3.50 -0.96 4.63
CA GLY A 247 3.27 -2.37 4.37
C GLY A 247 2.03 -2.68 3.53
N GLY A 248 1.27 -1.65 3.13
CA GLY A 248 0.10 -1.81 2.25
C GLY A 248 0.48 -2.06 0.80
N PRO A 249 -0.32 -2.87 0.05
CA PRO A 249 -0.10 -3.08 -1.37
C PRO A 249 -0.38 -1.82 -2.19
N VAL A 250 0.47 -1.59 -3.20
CA VAL A 250 0.28 -0.60 -4.26
C VAL A 250 -0.13 -1.35 -5.51
N PHE A 251 -1.34 -1.14 -5.99
CA PHE A 251 -1.90 -1.82 -7.17
C PHE A 251 -1.78 -0.95 -8.42
N ASN A 252 -1.57 -1.58 -9.58
CA ASN A 252 -1.71 -0.96 -10.89
C ASN A 252 -3.16 -1.03 -11.41
N SER A 253 -3.42 -0.47 -12.57
CA SER A 253 -4.75 -0.48 -13.23
C SER A 253 -5.27 -1.88 -13.60
N ASN A 254 -4.41 -2.89 -13.60
CA ASN A 254 -4.79 -4.29 -13.80
C ASN A 254 -5.21 -5.00 -12.50
N GLY A 255 -5.09 -4.34 -11.35
CA GLY A 255 -5.34 -4.95 -10.04
C GLY A 255 -4.24 -5.90 -9.59
N GLU A 256 -3.01 -5.69 -10.06
CA GLU A 256 -1.80 -6.41 -9.66
C GLU A 256 -0.93 -5.53 -8.77
N VAL A 257 -0.29 -6.12 -7.77
CA VAL A 257 0.61 -5.40 -6.86
C VAL A 257 1.92 -5.09 -7.57
N ILE A 258 2.26 -3.80 -7.66
CA ILE A 258 3.54 -3.29 -8.21
C ILE A 258 4.53 -2.90 -7.13
N GLY A 259 4.07 -2.71 -5.88
CA GLY A 259 4.93 -2.32 -4.77
C GLY A 259 4.26 -2.42 -3.41
N VAL A 260 5.04 -2.10 -2.40
CA VAL A 260 4.65 -2.05 -0.99
C VAL A 260 4.85 -0.62 -0.49
N ASN A 261 3.77 0.02 -0.03
CA ASN A 261 3.82 1.37 0.55
C ASN A 261 4.74 1.39 1.78
N ALA A 262 5.67 2.32 1.86
CA ALA A 262 6.68 2.34 2.92
C ALA A 262 6.67 3.63 3.74
N ALA A 263 6.64 4.78 3.10
CA ALA A 263 6.83 6.08 3.73
C ALA A 263 6.10 7.20 2.98
N TYR A 264 6.26 8.40 3.48
CA TYR A 264 5.86 9.64 2.81
C TYR A 264 6.85 10.76 3.13
N ILE A 265 6.89 11.77 2.28
CA ILE A 265 7.72 12.96 2.46
C ILE A 265 6.88 14.01 3.19
N ASP A 266 7.26 14.35 4.42
CA ASP A 266 6.56 15.36 5.21
C ASP A 266 6.52 16.71 4.47
N GLY A 267 5.31 17.31 4.43
CA GLY A 267 5.10 18.60 3.78
C GLY A 267 4.93 18.57 2.27
N PHE A 268 4.96 17.39 1.65
CA PHE A 268 4.73 17.23 0.21
C PHE A 268 3.63 16.20 -0.09
N ALA A 269 2.45 16.66 -0.49
CA ALA A 269 1.27 15.81 -0.71
C ALA A 269 1.43 14.79 -1.87
N GLY A 270 2.37 15.02 -2.80
CA GLY A 270 2.71 14.11 -3.90
C GLY A 270 3.89 13.19 -3.61
N GLY A 271 4.31 13.07 -2.36
CA GLY A 271 5.54 12.40 -1.96
C GLY A 271 5.33 11.13 -1.15
N SER A 272 4.36 10.29 -1.49
CA SER A 272 4.28 8.94 -0.95
C SER A 272 5.33 8.04 -1.60
N ILE A 273 5.92 7.14 -0.80
CA ILE A 273 7.04 6.29 -1.21
C ILE A 273 6.66 4.83 -1.00
N GLY A 274 6.92 4.00 -2.01
CA GLY A 274 6.81 2.55 -1.96
C GLY A 274 8.09 1.86 -2.41
N VAL A 275 8.20 0.58 -2.10
CA VAL A 275 9.26 -0.31 -2.59
C VAL A 275 8.68 -1.25 -3.63
N SER A 276 9.36 -1.37 -4.78
CA SER A 276 8.94 -2.24 -5.88
C SER A 276 8.74 -3.69 -5.44
N VAL A 277 7.73 -4.33 -6.01
CA VAL A 277 7.46 -5.75 -5.81
C VAL A 277 8.59 -6.66 -6.28
N ASP A 278 9.47 -6.19 -7.15
CA ASP A 278 10.63 -6.95 -7.61
C ASP A 278 11.61 -7.24 -6.47
N SER A 279 11.76 -6.32 -5.51
CA SER A 279 12.55 -6.51 -4.30
C SER A 279 11.88 -7.47 -3.28
N LEU A 280 10.56 -7.74 -3.41
CA LEU A 280 9.84 -8.71 -2.59
C LEU A 280 10.00 -10.16 -3.08
N ARG A 281 10.15 -10.37 -4.40
CA ARG A 281 10.19 -11.73 -5.00
C ARG A 281 11.28 -12.64 -4.45
N PRO A 282 12.53 -12.18 -4.23
CA PRO A 282 13.58 -13.02 -3.64
C PRO A 282 13.20 -13.55 -2.25
N LEU A 283 12.52 -12.72 -1.44
CA LEU A 283 12.12 -13.11 -0.07
C LEU A 283 11.10 -14.25 -0.06
N LEU A 284 10.23 -14.32 -1.08
CA LEU A 284 9.25 -15.40 -1.23
C LEU A 284 9.88 -16.72 -1.62
N GLN A 285 11.01 -16.69 -2.34
CA GLN A 285 11.75 -17.90 -2.74
C GLN A 285 12.57 -18.48 -1.57
N GLU A 286 13.17 -17.62 -0.74
CA GLU A 286 13.94 -18.04 0.45
C GLU A 286 13.06 -18.76 1.46
N GLY A 287 11.80 -18.33 1.65
CA GLY A 287 10.84 -18.97 2.56
C GLY A 287 10.43 -20.38 2.17
N HIS A 288 10.49 -20.75 0.87
CA HIS A 288 10.20 -22.10 0.39
C HIS A 288 11.40 -23.06 0.49
N SER A 289 12.60 -22.55 0.76
CA SER A 289 13.85 -23.35 0.74
C SER A 289 14.29 -23.83 2.12
N ARG A 290 13.56 -23.52 3.19
CA ARG A 290 13.85 -24.04 4.53
C ARG A 290 13.11 -25.38 4.70
N PRO A 291 13.83 -26.53 4.84
CA PRO A 291 13.20 -27.78 5.21
C PRO A 291 12.61 -27.65 6.64
N GLU A 292 11.46 -28.28 6.84
CA GLU A 292 10.77 -28.42 8.14
C GLU A 292 11.66 -29.05 9.20
#